data_c241fca1865647f9f9c9158c3107bc33
#
_entry.id   c241fca1865647f9f9c9158c3107bc33
#
_cell.length_a   1.000
_cell.length_b   1.000
_cell.length_c   1.000
_cell.angle_alpha   90.00
_cell.angle_beta   90.00
_cell.angle_gamma   90.00
#
_symmetry.space_group_name_H-M   'P 1'
#
loop_
_entity.id
_entity.type
_entity.pdbx_description
1 polymer ?
#
loop_
_entity_poly.entity_id
_entity_poly.type
_entity_poly.pdbx_seq_one_letter_code
_entity_poly.pdbx_strand_id
1 'polypeptide(L)'
;MKLVTWNTQWCKGLDEIVSAQRIVDGAHAMGDFDVLCLQEIAQNYPNLTADTAADQPAEIARLLPDFEVVFGAAIDELPLEQPLGQPQGQPSRQRFGNLIASRLPI
;
A
#
# COMPACT_ATOMS: atom_id res chain seq x y z
N MET A 1 -18.93 6.30 -14.11
CA MET A 1 -17.69 6.08 -13.35
C MET A 1 -18.02 5.36 -12.06
N LYS A 2 -17.25 4.36 -11.70
CA LYS A 2 -17.40 3.66 -10.42
C LYS A 2 -16.18 3.93 -9.55
N LEU A 3 -16.39 4.44 -8.35
CA LEU A 3 -15.35 4.74 -7.38
C LEU A 3 -15.53 3.84 -6.17
N VAL A 4 -14.44 3.24 -5.72
CA VAL A 4 -14.37 2.48 -4.48
C VAL A 4 -13.43 3.20 -3.53
N THR A 5 -13.85 3.39 -2.29
CA THR A 5 -13.02 3.94 -1.23
C THR A 5 -13.02 2.97 -0.05
N TRP A 6 -11.83 2.74 0.53
CA TRP A 6 -11.67 1.71 1.54
C TRP A 6 -10.50 2.04 2.47
N ASN A 7 -10.77 2.06 3.76
CA ASN A 7 -9.72 2.15 4.77
C ASN A 7 -9.18 0.74 5.01
N THR A 8 -7.93 0.50 4.61
CA THR A 8 -7.37 -0.85 4.56
C THR A 8 -6.70 -1.30 5.85
N GLN A 9 -6.43 -0.41 6.77
CA GLN A 9 -5.67 -0.72 7.98
C GLN A 9 -4.37 -1.48 7.65
N TRP A 10 -3.49 -0.87 6.83
CA TRP A 10 -2.22 -1.44 6.38
C TRP A 10 -2.37 -2.74 5.60
N CYS A 11 -3.48 -2.92 4.90
CA CYS A 11 -3.82 -4.17 4.24
C CYS A 11 -3.92 -5.37 5.18
N LYS A 12 -4.18 -5.11 6.46
CA LYS A 12 -4.30 -6.14 7.48
C LYS A 12 -5.75 -6.62 7.57
N GLY A 13 -5.95 -7.92 7.45
CA GLY A 13 -7.27 -8.53 7.57
C GLY A 13 -7.64 -8.83 9.03
N LEU A 14 -8.87 -9.28 9.23
CA LEU A 14 -9.34 -9.69 10.56
C LEU A 14 -8.55 -10.86 11.14
N ASP A 15 -7.89 -11.65 10.30
CA ASP A 15 -6.99 -12.73 10.68
C ASP A 15 -5.57 -12.25 10.99
N GLU A 16 -5.36 -10.94 11.02
CA GLU A 16 -4.07 -10.28 11.26
C GLU A 16 -3.01 -10.51 10.18
N ILE A 17 -3.40 -11.04 9.02
CA ILE A 17 -2.50 -11.20 7.89
C ILE A 17 -2.51 -9.93 7.03
N VAL A 18 -1.31 -9.41 6.74
CA VAL A 18 -1.12 -8.26 5.86
C VAL A 18 -1.01 -8.74 4.42
N SER A 19 -1.90 -8.28 3.54
CA SER A 19 -1.91 -8.72 2.14
C SER A 19 -2.52 -7.65 1.22
N ALA A 20 -1.70 -7.04 0.38
CA ALA A 20 -2.16 -6.13 -0.66
C ALA A 20 -2.99 -6.88 -1.71
N GLN A 21 -2.63 -8.13 -2.03
CA GLN A 21 -3.39 -8.96 -2.96
C GLN A 21 -4.85 -9.12 -2.51
N ARG A 22 -5.06 -9.35 -1.23
CA ARG A 22 -6.41 -9.51 -0.67
C ARG A 22 -7.24 -8.23 -0.83
N ILE A 23 -6.60 -7.06 -0.64
CA ILE A 23 -7.27 -5.78 -0.80
C ILE A 23 -7.70 -5.59 -2.26
N VAL A 24 -6.81 -5.86 -3.21
CA VAL A 24 -7.11 -5.73 -4.63
C VAL A 24 -8.22 -6.72 -5.04
N ASP A 25 -8.13 -7.96 -4.58
CA ASP A 25 -9.16 -8.96 -4.87
C ASP A 25 -10.52 -8.56 -4.28
N GLY A 26 -10.53 -8.02 -3.07
CA GLY A 26 -11.75 -7.52 -2.43
C GLY A 26 -12.35 -6.35 -3.18
N ALA A 27 -11.53 -5.43 -3.68
CA ALA A 27 -12.00 -4.31 -4.49
C ALA A 27 -12.64 -4.80 -5.79
N HIS A 28 -12.02 -5.75 -6.48
CA HIS A 28 -12.60 -6.36 -7.69
C HIS A 28 -13.91 -7.09 -7.39
N ALA A 29 -14.03 -7.70 -6.23
CA ALA A 29 -15.26 -8.37 -5.82
C ALA A 29 -16.42 -7.40 -5.60
N MET A 30 -16.15 -6.13 -5.31
CA MET A 30 -17.19 -5.09 -5.22
C MET A 30 -17.72 -4.66 -6.58
N GLY A 31 -17.10 -5.11 -7.65
CA GLY A 31 -17.46 -4.81 -9.03
C GLY A 31 -16.34 -4.11 -9.76
N ASP A 32 -16.58 -3.84 -11.03
CA ASP A 32 -15.61 -3.17 -11.88
C ASP A 32 -15.51 -1.69 -11.47
N PHE A 33 -14.31 -1.22 -11.16
CA PHE A 33 -14.11 0.15 -10.71
C PHE A 33 -13.16 0.91 -11.65
N ASP A 34 -13.36 2.22 -11.72
CA ASP A 34 -12.51 3.13 -12.49
C ASP A 34 -11.47 3.80 -11.60
N VAL A 35 -11.83 4.07 -10.35
CA VAL A 35 -10.98 4.73 -9.36
C VAL A 35 -11.07 4.00 -8.05
N LEU A 36 -9.91 3.71 -7.47
CA LEU A 36 -9.80 3.07 -6.16
C LEU A 36 -9.04 4.01 -5.23
N CYS A 37 -9.68 4.39 -4.12
CA CYS A 37 -9.09 5.24 -3.09
C CYS A 37 -8.88 4.41 -1.84
N LEU A 38 -7.64 4.21 -1.45
CA LEU A 38 -7.29 3.41 -0.29
C LEU A 38 -6.67 4.31 0.79
N GLN A 39 -7.14 4.18 2.01
CA GLN A 39 -6.59 4.88 3.16
C GLN A 39 -5.77 3.92 4.01
N GLU A 40 -4.86 4.47 4.80
CA GLU A 40 -3.97 3.72 5.70
C GLU A 40 -3.11 2.70 4.97
N ILE A 41 -2.48 3.14 3.90
CA ILE A 41 -1.47 2.37 3.16
C ILE A 41 -0.11 2.68 3.76
N ALA A 42 0.72 1.67 3.96
CA ALA A 42 2.01 1.80 4.63
C ALA A 42 3.16 1.32 3.75
N GLN A 43 4.34 1.92 3.98
CA GLN A 43 5.55 1.58 3.27
C GLN A 43 6.72 1.48 4.25
N ASN A 44 7.41 0.36 4.22
CA ASN A 44 8.66 0.14 4.96
C ASN A 44 8.55 0.16 6.49
N TYR A 45 7.39 -0.09 7.05
CA TYR A 45 7.25 -0.24 8.50
C TYR A 45 7.63 -1.66 8.93
N PRO A 46 8.33 -1.81 10.08
CA PRO A 46 8.82 -3.12 10.51
C PRO A 46 7.70 -4.10 10.88
N ASN A 47 6.51 -3.58 11.16
CA ASN A 47 5.35 -4.41 11.49
C ASN A 47 4.70 -5.04 10.25
N LEU A 48 5.06 -4.56 9.07
CA LEU A 48 4.60 -5.17 7.84
C LEU A 48 5.41 -6.45 7.66
N THR A 49 4.74 -7.57 7.74
CA THR A 49 5.41 -8.85 7.70
C THR A 49 5.94 -9.14 6.31
N ALA A 50 7.14 -9.57 6.30
CA ALA A 50 7.84 -10.32 5.25
C ALA A 50 7.57 -9.97 3.78
N ASP A 51 8.61 -10.00 3.02
CA ASP A 51 8.59 -9.99 1.55
C ASP A 51 8.06 -8.69 0.95
N THR A 52 7.15 -8.81 0.01
CA THR A 52 6.59 -7.71 -0.75
C THR A 52 5.65 -6.82 0.07
N ALA A 53 5.23 -7.27 1.24
CA ALA A 53 4.29 -6.54 2.07
C ALA A 53 4.87 -5.22 2.61
N ALA A 54 6.20 -5.08 2.64
CA ALA A 54 6.85 -3.89 3.16
C ALA A 54 6.61 -2.64 2.31
N ASP A 55 6.38 -2.80 1.01
CA ASP A 55 6.11 -1.68 0.10
C ASP A 55 4.73 -1.85 -0.52
N GLN A 56 3.71 -1.49 0.23
CA GLN A 56 2.33 -1.67 -0.22
C GLN A 56 1.99 -0.85 -1.47
N PRO A 57 2.42 0.42 -1.62
CA PRO A 57 2.16 1.14 -2.85
C PRO A 57 2.71 0.44 -4.10
N ALA A 58 3.94 -0.05 -4.05
CA ALA A 58 4.54 -0.76 -5.17
C ALA A 58 3.81 -2.08 -5.46
N GLU A 59 3.42 -2.81 -4.43
CA GLU A 59 2.68 -4.06 -4.59
C GLU A 59 1.32 -3.85 -5.21
N ILE A 60 0.60 -2.81 -4.77
CA ILE A 60 -0.71 -2.46 -5.35
C ILE A 60 -0.55 -2.06 -6.82
N ALA A 61 0.47 -1.26 -7.14
CA ALA A 61 0.74 -0.87 -8.52
C ALA A 61 1.01 -2.10 -9.41
N ARG A 62 1.74 -3.07 -8.90
CA ARG A 62 2.01 -4.32 -9.62
C ARG A 62 0.73 -5.12 -9.88
N LEU A 63 -0.20 -5.10 -8.93
CA LEU A 63 -1.46 -5.84 -9.03
C LEU A 63 -2.50 -5.13 -9.91
N LEU A 64 -2.30 -3.85 -10.21
CA LEU A 64 -3.19 -3.03 -11.03
C LEU A 64 -2.42 -2.41 -12.19
N PRO A 65 -1.90 -3.21 -13.14
CA PRO A 65 -1.00 -2.71 -14.19
C PRO A 65 -1.66 -1.72 -15.15
N ASP A 66 -2.98 -1.74 -15.27
CA ASP A 66 -3.73 -0.84 -16.16
C ASP A 66 -4.14 0.46 -15.46
N PHE A 67 -3.74 0.65 -14.22
CA PHE A 67 -4.08 1.81 -13.42
C PHE A 67 -2.86 2.68 -13.19
N GLU A 68 -3.06 3.99 -13.19
CA GLU A 68 -2.07 4.93 -12.69
C GLU A 68 -2.22 5.02 -11.17
N VAL A 69 -1.12 4.87 -10.45
CA VAL A 69 -1.11 4.81 -8.99
C VAL A 69 -0.35 6.00 -8.44
N VAL A 70 -0.99 6.74 -7.52
CA VAL A 70 -0.39 7.86 -6.81
C VAL A 70 -0.52 7.62 -5.32
N PHE A 71 0.60 7.73 -4.61
CA PHE A 71 0.64 7.58 -3.16
C PHE A 71 1.01 8.91 -2.51
N GLY A 72 0.12 9.41 -1.63
CA GLY A 72 0.34 10.63 -0.86
C GLY A 72 0.62 10.30 0.59
N ALA A 73 1.85 10.51 1.03
CA ALA A 73 2.24 10.21 2.40
C ALA A 73 1.81 11.35 3.33
N ALA A 74 1.01 11.02 4.34
CA ALA A 74 0.71 11.92 5.45
C ALA A 74 1.82 11.86 6.51
N ILE A 75 2.46 10.70 6.66
CA ILE A 75 3.61 10.50 7.53
C ILE A 75 4.76 10.01 6.66
N ASP A 76 5.91 10.65 6.79
CA ASP A 76 7.12 10.32 6.05
C ASP A 76 8.30 10.49 7.01
N GLU A 77 8.81 9.39 7.55
CA GLU A 77 9.78 9.41 8.62
C GLU A 77 10.89 8.39 8.39
N LEU A 78 12.04 8.63 9.03
CA LEU A 78 13.12 7.66 9.06
C LEU A 78 12.86 6.64 10.16
N PRO A 79 13.30 5.37 9.98
CA PRO A 79 13.20 4.37 11.04
C PRO A 79 13.97 4.83 12.28
N LEU A 80 13.39 4.59 13.45
CA LEU A 80 14.04 4.92 14.73
C LEU A 80 15.28 4.09 14.97
N GLU A 81 15.28 2.83 14.49
CA GLU A 81 16.41 1.92 14.65
C GLU A 81 16.65 1.19 13.33
N GLN A 82 17.94 0.99 13.03
CA GLN A 82 18.32 0.16 11.90
C GLN A 82 18.51 -1.28 12.40
N PRO A 83 17.97 -2.28 11.70
CA PRO A 83 18.26 -3.67 12.03
C PRO A 83 19.76 -3.94 11.96
N LEU A 84 20.25 -4.71 12.92
CA LEU A 84 21.65 -5.15 12.91
C LEU A 84 21.92 -5.98 11.65
N GLY A 85 23.05 -5.71 11.02
CA GLY A 85 23.48 -6.46 9.84
C GLY A 85 22.99 -5.92 8.52
N GLN A 86 22.25 -4.83 8.48
CA GLN A 86 21.94 -4.19 7.23
C GLN A 86 23.14 -3.44 6.68
N PRO A 87 23.33 -3.46 5.34
CA PRO A 87 24.43 -2.70 4.74
C PRO A 87 24.27 -1.23 5.09
N GLN A 88 25.41 -0.58 5.24
CA GLN A 88 25.44 0.85 5.46
C GLN A 88 24.97 1.56 4.21
N GLY A 89 23.73 2.00 4.22
CA GLY A 89 23.10 2.76 3.19
C GLY A 89 22.05 3.64 3.81
N GLN A 90 21.41 4.46 3.00
CA GLN A 90 20.31 5.23 3.52
C GLN A 90 19.16 4.31 3.91
N PRO A 91 18.63 4.40 5.13
CA PRO A 91 17.48 3.60 5.52
C PRO A 91 16.27 3.95 4.65
N SER A 92 15.46 2.97 4.33
CA SER A 92 14.20 3.20 3.63
C SER A 92 13.28 4.03 4.50
N ARG A 93 12.70 5.08 3.93
CA ARG A 93 11.77 5.93 4.66
C ARG A 93 10.47 5.18 4.93
N GLN A 94 9.95 5.37 6.13
CA GLN A 94 8.65 4.86 6.52
C GLN A 94 7.59 5.88 6.13
N ARG A 95 6.63 5.47 5.30
CA ARG A 95 5.56 6.34 4.83
C ARG A 95 4.21 5.69 5.09
N PHE A 96 3.25 6.55 5.42
CA PHE A 96 1.90 6.13 5.73
C PHE A 96 0.94 7.17 5.18
N GLY A 97 -0.06 6.76 4.42
CA GLY A 97 -0.97 7.72 3.83
C GLY A 97 -2.04 7.08 2.96
N ASN A 98 -2.45 7.83 1.95
CA ASN A 98 -3.52 7.45 1.04
C ASN A 98 -2.97 7.14 -0.34
N LEU A 99 -3.63 6.20 -1.01
CA LEU A 99 -3.29 5.80 -2.36
C LEU A 99 -4.51 5.94 -3.26
N ILE A 100 -4.29 6.47 -4.45
CA ILE A 100 -5.32 6.52 -5.50
C ILE A 100 -4.80 5.72 -6.68
N ALA A 101 -5.61 4.77 -7.14
CA ALA A 101 -5.37 4.05 -8.38
C ALA A 101 -6.51 4.40 -9.35
N SER A 102 -6.17 4.84 -10.56
CA SER A 102 -7.16 5.26 -11.55
C SER A 102 -6.79 4.75 -12.92
N ARG A 103 -7.75 4.18 -13.63
CA ARG A 103 -7.58 3.89 -15.06
C ARG A 103 -7.99 5.07 -15.95
N LEU A 104 -8.51 6.12 -15.34
CA LEU A 104 -8.77 7.39 -16.01
C LEU A 104 -7.57 8.30 -15.80
N PRO A 105 -7.29 9.25 -16.70
CA PRO A 105 -6.19 10.19 -16.50
C PRO A 105 -6.33 10.96 -15.19
N ILE A 106 -5.23 11.01 -14.45
CA ILE A 106 -5.17 11.76 -13.20
C ILE A 106 -4.74 13.19 -13.48
#